data_96ca19a87d8dd6f9cff1c91b6a54f385
#
_entry.id   96ca19a87d8dd6f9cff1c91b6a54f385
#
_cell.length_a   1.000
_cell.length_b   1.000
_cell.length_c   1.000
_cell.angle_alpha   90.00
_cell.angle_beta   90.00
_cell.angle_gamma   90.00
#
_symmetry.space_group_name_H-M   'P 1'
#
loop_
_entity.id
_entity.type
_entity.pdbx_description
1 polymer ?
#
loop_
_entity_poly.entity_id
_entity_poly.type
_entity_poly.pdbx_seq_one_letter_code
_entity_poly.pdbx_strand_id
1 'polypeptide(L)'
;AEKSGISKSLLQSYYPHKAKLTDDIIRNILNTLDAQVRSIYDAESGHIGARIKAFIYTVAMLGIYDNGLKRIITEVFSSNETLDNWLQILASWIKEKQIFDEATFDLNEVQCGLAFVITGVGRLYNNSKRFALSAEQMADYATGSLMYSFLHCTQKQITESLNDGHKIIAAVDIKSIHHEIDTMFDEGKDIVC
;
A
#
# COMPACT_ATOMS: atom_id res chain seq x y z
N ALA A 1 -0.73 -17.02 16.49
CA ALA A 1 -0.20 -18.32 16.96
C ALA A 1 -1.33 -19.27 17.40
N GLU A 2 -2.24 -18.88 18.31
CA GLU A 2 -3.33 -19.78 18.77
C GLU A 2 -4.34 -20.14 17.67
N LYS A 3 -4.69 -19.21 16.79
CA LYS A 3 -5.61 -19.46 15.67
C LYS A 3 -5.01 -20.24 14.51
N SER A 4 -3.69 -20.19 14.35
CA SER A 4 -2.96 -20.82 13.22
C SER A 4 -2.39 -22.20 13.56
N GLY A 5 -2.54 -22.70 14.78
CA GLY A 5 -1.95 -23.98 15.21
C GLY A 5 -0.42 -24.00 15.28
N ILE A 6 0.23 -22.89 14.99
CA ILE A 6 1.70 -22.73 15.03
C ILE A 6 2.10 -22.36 16.45
N SER A 7 3.10 -23.08 17.02
CA SER A 7 3.62 -22.72 18.32
C SER A 7 4.31 -21.35 18.32
N LYS A 8 4.22 -20.61 19.43
CA LYS A 8 4.87 -19.32 19.57
C LYS A 8 6.41 -19.39 19.33
N SER A 9 7.02 -20.48 19.75
CA SER A 9 8.46 -20.73 19.57
C SER A 9 8.82 -20.96 18.10
N LEU A 10 7.98 -21.68 17.36
CA LEU A 10 8.17 -21.91 15.93
C LEU A 10 7.99 -20.59 15.15
N LEU A 11 6.96 -19.80 15.45
CA LEU A 11 6.79 -18.47 14.87
C LEU A 11 7.99 -17.57 15.15
N GLN A 12 8.53 -17.60 16.39
CA GLN A 12 9.72 -16.83 16.77
C GLN A 12 11.01 -17.33 16.11
N SER A 13 11.12 -18.60 15.71
CA SER A 13 12.28 -19.11 14.97
C SER A 13 12.30 -18.66 13.51
N TYR A 14 11.13 -18.55 12.86
CA TYR A 14 11.00 -18.04 11.49
C TYR A 14 11.02 -16.50 11.43
N TYR A 15 10.48 -15.85 12.45
CA TYR A 15 10.41 -14.39 12.55
C TYR A 15 11.02 -13.93 13.87
N PRO A 16 12.37 -13.97 13.99
CA PRO A 16 13.06 -13.55 15.22
C PRO A 16 12.76 -12.09 15.58
N HIS A 17 12.35 -11.30 14.58
CA HIS A 17 11.94 -9.91 14.76
C HIS A 17 10.53 -9.69 14.21
N LYS A 18 9.64 -9.09 15.01
CA LYS A 18 8.28 -8.68 14.62
C LYS A 18 8.30 -7.80 13.35
N ALA A 19 9.34 -6.99 13.18
CA ALA A 19 9.56 -6.15 12.01
C ALA A 19 9.59 -6.98 10.72
N LYS A 20 10.36 -8.07 10.66
CA LYS A 20 10.46 -8.91 9.46
C LYS A 20 9.12 -9.50 9.03
N LEU A 21 8.30 -9.94 9.98
CA LEU A 21 6.95 -10.42 9.68
C LEU A 21 6.08 -9.31 9.07
N THR A 22 6.18 -8.10 9.63
CA THR A 22 5.44 -6.95 9.10
C THR A 22 5.92 -6.60 7.68
N ASP A 23 7.22 -6.67 7.42
CA ASP A 23 7.81 -6.42 6.10
C ASP A 23 7.31 -7.40 5.05
N ASP A 24 7.29 -8.70 5.37
CA ASP A 24 6.80 -9.74 4.46
C ASP A 24 5.30 -9.56 4.17
N ILE A 25 4.49 -9.20 5.18
CA ILE A 25 3.08 -8.88 5.00
C ILE A 25 2.90 -7.68 4.05
N ILE A 26 3.65 -6.62 4.27
CA ILE A 26 3.58 -5.41 3.45
C ILE A 26 3.97 -5.72 2.00
N ARG A 27 5.10 -6.42 1.78
CA ARG A 27 5.53 -6.82 0.42
C ARG A 27 4.49 -7.68 -0.28
N ASN A 28 3.87 -8.60 0.41
CA ASN A 28 2.81 -9.45 -0.14
C ASN A 28 1.59 -8.61 -0.52
N ILE A 29 1.15 -7.70 0.32
CA ILE A 29 0.08 -6.75 0.00
C ILE A 29 0.45 -5.93 -1.24
N LEU A 30 1.66 -5.37 -1.31
CA LEU A 30 2.14 -4.60 -2.44
C LEU A 30 2.11 -5.42 -3.75
N ASN A 31 2.61 -6.66 -3.72
CA ASN A 31 2.66 -7.52 -4.89
C ASN A 31 1.26 -7.95 -5.36
N THR A 32 0.37 -8.31 -4.44
CA THR A 32 -1.03 -8.65 -4.75
C THR A 32 -1.75 -7.47 -5.38
N LEU A 33 -1.58 -6.27 -4.82
CA LEU A 33 -2.15 -5.05 -5.36
C LEU A 33 -1.60 -4.71 -6.76
N ASP A 34 -0.29 -4.82 -6.96
CA ASP A 34 0.32 -4.57 -8.27
C ASP A 34 -0.22 -5.53 -9.33
N ALA A 35 -0.35 -6.82 -8.98
CA ALA A 35 -0.91 -7.83 -9.88
C ALA A 35 -2.38 -7.51 -10.26
N GLN A 36 -3.21 -7.15 -9.27
CA GLN A 36 -4.60 -6.78 -9.50
C GLN A 36 -4.72 -5.50 -10.34
N VAL A 37 -3.97 -4.46 -10.01
CA VAL A 37 -3.98 -3.20 -10.78
C VAL A 37 -3.54 -3.42 -12.21
N ARG A 38 -2.49 -4.25 -12.45
CA ARG A 38 -2.03 -4.59 -13.80
C ARG A 38 -3.06 -5.38 -14.59
N SER A 39 -3.86 -6.23 -13.94
CA SER A 39 -4.91 -6.99 -14.62
C SER A 39 -6.08 -6.13 -15.10
N ILE A 40 -6.33 -5.00 -14.42
CA ILE A 40 -7.43 -4.08 -14.72
C ILE A 40 -6.98 -2.98 -15.70
N TYR A 41 -5.72 -2.58 -15.62
CA TYR A 41 -5.21 -1.40 -16.30
C TYR A 41 -3.89 -1.72 -17.01
N ASP A 42 -3.88 -1.57 -18.34
CA ASP A 42 -2.67 -1.82 -19.15
C ASP A 42 -1.55 -0.88 -18.70
N ALA A 43 -0.48 -1.47 -18.16
CA ALA A 43 0.60 -0.74 -17.51
C ALA A 43 1.41 0.17 -18.47
N GLU A 44 1.33 -0.10 -19.78
CA GLU A 44 2.07 0.67 -20.80
C GLU A 44 1.41 2.01 -21.12
N SER A 45 0.12 2.17 -20.89
CA SER A 45 -0.65 3.38 -21.24
C SER A 45 -1.08 4.23 -20.05
N GLY A 46 -0.85 3.75 -18.82
CA GLY A 46 -1.47 4.34 -17.62
C GLY A 46 -0.63 5.38 -16.90
N HIS A 47 -1.31 6.44 -16.48
CA HIS A 47 -0.71 7.45 -15.60
C HIS A 47 -0.30 6.83 -14.26
N ILE A 48 0.95 7.03 -13.83
CA ILE A 48 1.45 6.55 -12.55
C ILE A 48 0.58 6.97 -11.36
N GLY A 49 0.01 8.16 -11.39
CA GLY A 49 -0.90 8.66 -10.37
C GLY A 49 -2.15 7.78 -10.21
N ALA A 50 -2.67 7.19 -11.28
CA ALA A 50 -3.81 6.28 -11.21
C ALA A 50 -3.48 5.03 -10.38
N ARG A 51 -2.28 4.45 -10.57
CA ARG A 51 -1.80 3.30 -9.80
C ARG A 51 -1.59 3.66 -8.33
N ILE A 52 -1.02 4.82 -8.05
CA ILE A 52 -0.80 5.32 -6.68
C ILE A 52 -2.16 5.52 -5.97
N LYS A 53 -3.13 6.15 -6.64
CA LYS A 53 -4.49 6.31 -6.10
C LYS A 53 -5.12 4.95 -5.76
N ALA A 54 -5.08 4.02 -6.71
CA ALA A 54 -5.65 2.68 -6.51
C ALA A 54 -4.98 1.97 -5.33
N PHE A 55 -3.66 2.07 -5.21
CA PHE A 55 -2.89 1.50 -4.13
C PHE A 55 -3.31 2.05 -2.75
N ILE A 56 -3.31 3.37 -2.58
CA ILE A 56 -3.67 4.02 -1.32
C ILE A 56 -5.11 3.68 -0.93
N TYR A 57 -6.04 3.75 -1.90
CA TYR A 57 -7.43 3.37 -1.71
C TYR A 57 -7.57 1.94 -1.20
N THR A 58 -6.88 0.99 -1.84
CA THR A 58 -7.04 -0.43 -1.51
C THR A 58 -6.47 -0.75 -0.13
N VAL A 59 -5.32 -0.18 0.24
CA VAL A 59 -4.77 -0.31 1.61
C VAL A 59 -5.77 0.23 2.65
N ALA A 60 -6.36 1.39 2.41
CA ALA A 60 -7.37 1.96 3.30
C ALA A 60 -8.63 1.09 3.40
N MET A 61 -9.10 0.54 2.27
CA MET A 61 -10.27 -0.34 2.23
C MET A 61 -10.04 -1.69 2.89
N LEU A 62 -8.87 -2.30 2.73
CA LEU A 62 -8.49 -3.51 3.45
C LEU A 62 -8.57 -3.32 4.96
N GLY A 63 -8.11 -2.19 5.48
CA GLY A 63 -8.23 -1.86 6.89
C GLY A 63 -9.66 -1.51 7.34
N ILE A 64 -10.56 -1.16 6.44
CA ILE A 64 -12.00 -1.01 6.75
C ILE A 64 -12.67 -2.39 6.73
N TYR A 65 -12.27 -3.25 5.81
CA TYR A 65 -12.88 -4.57 5.59
C TYR A 65 -12.50 -5.58 6.68
N ASP A 66 -11.24 -5.59 7.12
CA ASP A 66 -10.72 -6.55 8.10
C ASP A 66 -10.10 -5.87 9.34
N ASN A 67 -10.53 -6.30 10.54
CA ASN A 67 -10.05 -5.73 11.79
C ASN A 67 -8.60 -6.12 12.13
N GLY A 68 -8.10 -7.25 11.64
CA GLY A 68 -6.71 -7.68 11.80
C GLY A 68 -5.78 -6.78 10.99
N LEU A 69 -6.09 -6.61 9.70
CA LEU A 69 -5.37 -5.70 8.81
C LEU A 69 -5.46 -4.25 9.29
N LYS A 70 -6.63 -3.82 9.79
CA LYS A 70 -6.78 -2.50 10.40
C LYS A 70 -5.79 -2.26 11.54
N ARG A 71 -5.59 -3.24 12.41
CA ARG A 71 -4.64 -3.12 13.53
C ARG A 71 -3.21 -2.99 13.03
N ILE A 72 -2.83 -3.78 12.02
CA ILE A 72 -1.50 -3.73 11.40
C ILE A 72 -1.27 -2.36 10.77
N ILE A 73 -2.20 -1.90 9.92
CA ILE A 73 -2.13 -0.61 9.24
C ILE A 73 -2.06 0.55 10.26
N THR A 74 -2.89 0.50 11.30
CA THR A 74 -2.89 1.52 12.36
C THR A 74 -1.57 1.53 13.12
N GLU A 75 -0.99 0.37 13.42
CA GLU A 75 0.30 0.25 14.11
C GLU A 75 1.44 0.82 13.27
N VAL A 76 1.46 0.49 11.96
CA VAL A 76 2.44 1.04 11.01
C VAL A 76 2.39 2.57 11.02
N PHE A 77 1.21 3.16 10.92
CA PHE A 77 1.05 4.62 10.89
C PHE A 77 1.19 5.31 12.25
N SER A 78 1.33 4.57 13.34
CA SER A 78 1.44 5.14 14.70
C SER A 78 2.87 5.15 15.24
N SER A 79 3.79 4.40 14.62
CA SER A 79 5.19 4.28 15.02
C SER A 79 6.10 4.86 13.95
N ASN A 80 6.94 5.83 14.30
CA ASN A 80 7.92 6.41 13.36
C ASN A 80 8.89 5.35 12.85
N GLU A 81 9.40 4.47 13.71
CA GLU A 81 10.34 3.40 13.33
C GLU A 81 9.70 2.44 12.30
N THR A 82 8.45 2.03 12.55
CA THR A 82 7.73 1.15 11.64
C THR A 82 7.41 1.86 10.31
N LEU A 83 7.08 3.14 10.36
CA LEU A 83 6.81 3.95 9.18
C LEU A 83 8.07 4.13 8.32
N ASP A 84 9.22 4.43 8.93
CA ASP A 84 10.49 4.57 8.21
C ASP A 84 10.90 3.27 7.52
N ASN A 85 10.73 2.13 8.21
CA ASN A 85 10.98 0.82 7.63
C ASN A 85 10.03 0.54 6.45
N TRP A 86 8.76 0.89 6.59
CA TRP A 86 7.78 0.73 5.51
C TRP A 86 8.10 1.59 4.29
N LEU A 87 8.55 2.82 4.51
CA LEU A 87 9.02 3.71 3.44
C LEU A 87 10.22 3.13 2.69
N GLN A 88 11.17 2.49 3.38
CA GLN A 88 12.30 1.81 2.75
C GLN A 88 11.85 0.61 1.90
N ILE A 89 10.91 -0.19 2.41
CA ILE A 89 10.34 -1.32 1.67
C ILE A 89 9.64 -0.83 0.41
N LEU A 90 8.81 0.21 0.53
CA LEU A 90 8.09 0.80 -0.60
C LEU A 90 9.04 1.40 -1.64
N ALA A 91 10.07 2.13 -1.21
CA ALA A 91 11.07 2.70 -2.11
C ALA A 91 11.83 1.61 -2.87
N SER A 92 12.24 0.53 -2.18
CA SER A 92 12.90 -0.63 -2.79
C SER A 92 11.97 -1.31 -3.80
N TRP A 93 10.71 -1.53 -3.42
CA TRP A 93 9.72 -2.17 -4.29
C TRP A 93 9.41 -1.32 -5.53
N ILE A 94 9.26 0.00 -5.38
CA ILE A 94 9.08 0.95 -6.48
C ILE A 94 10.24 0.84 -7.48
N LYS A 95 11.47 0.78 -6.98
CA LYS A 95 12.67 0.64 -7.79
C LYS A 95 12.72 -0.72 -8.50
N GLU A 96 12.47 -1.82 -7.79
CA GLU A 96 12.44 -3.18 -8.34
C GLU A 96 11.39 -3.32 -9.46
N LYS A 97 10.24 -2.68 -9.31
CA LYS A 97 9.14 -2.70 -10.28
C LYS A 97 9.25 -1.64 -11.37
N GLN A 98 10.29 -0.80 -11.32
CA GLN A 98 10.50 0.32 -12.27
C GLN A 98 9.23 1.18 -12.43
N ILE A 99 8.57 1.49 -11.30
CA ILE A 99 7.30 2.22 -11.30
C ILE A 99 7.51 3.66 -11.76
N PHE A 100 8.65 4.25 -11.42
CA PHE A 100 9.07 5.58 -11.89
C PHE A 100 10.24 5.44 -12.85
N ASP A 101 10.15 6.12 -13.99
CA ASP A 101 11.24 6.24 -14.92
C ASP A 101 12.28 7.24 -14.37
N GLU A 102 13.49 6.74 -14.08
CA GLU A 102 14.60 7.53 -13.55
C GLU A 102 15.04 8.65 -14.51
N ALA A 103 14.73 8.54 -15.80
CA ALA A 103 15.02 9.60 -16.77
C ALA A 103 14.02 10.77 -16.66
N THR A 104 12.85 10.51 -16.10
CA THR A 104 11.76 11.50 -16.01
C THR A 104 11.62 12.09 -14.61
N PHE A 105 11.93 11.31 -13.55
CA PHE A 105 11.70 11.71 -12.17
C PHE A 105 12.97 11.65 -11.32
N ASP A 106 13.21 12.68 -10.50
CA ASP A 106 14.24 12.65 -9.46
C ASP A 106 13.79 11.69 -8.33
N LEU A 107 14.52 10.59 -8.17
CA LEU A 107 14.20 9.57 -7.15
C LEU A 107 14.25 10.13 -5.71
N ASN A 108 15.06 11.14 -5.43
CA ASN A 108 15.08 11.77 -4.11
C ASN A 108 13.78 12.55 -3.85
N GLU A 109 13.31 13.29 -4.86
CA GLU A 109 12.01 13.99 -4.76
C GLU A 109 10.86 13.00 -4.63
N VAL A 110 10.88 11.90 -5.39
CA VAL A 110 9.90 10.82 -5.23
C VAL A 110 9.91 10.26 -3.81
N GLN A 111 11.08 9.97 -3.24
CA GLN A 111 11.20 9.44 -1.88
C GLN A 111 10.71 10.45 -0.83
N CYS A 112 11.08 11.71 -0.95
CA CYS A 112 10.58 12.79 -0.09
C CYS A 112 9.07 12.91 -0.18
N GLY A 113 8.52 12.88 -1.39
CA GLY A 113 7.08 12.93 -1.63
C GLY A 113 6.33 11.75 -1.03
N LEU A 114 6.86 10.55 -1.18
CA LEU A 114 6.30 9.34 -0.56
C LEU A 114 6.31 9.43 0.97
N ALA A 115 7.42 9.85 1.57
CA ALA A 115 7.52 10.05 3.01
C ALA A 115 6.46 11.05 3.51
N PHE A 116 6.33 12.19 2.85
CA PHE A 116 5.33 13.21 3.16
C PHE A 116 3.90 12.68 3.04
N VAL A 117 3.58 12.05 1.91
CA VAL A 117 2.24 11.57 1.59
C VAL A 117 1.82 10.43 2.51
N ILE A 118 2.70 9.45 2.74
CA ILE A 118 2.37 8.29 3.57
C ILE A 118 2.16 8.70 5.03
N THR A 119 2.99 9.61 5.55
CA THR A 119 2.79 10.19 6.89
C THR A 119 1.44 10.92 6.98
N GLY A 120 1.11 11.73 5.98
CA GLY A 120 -0.16 12.44 5.88
C GLY A 120 -1.35 11.49 5.82
N VAL A 121 -1.29 10.48 4.93
CA VAL A 121 -2.33 9.44 4.80
C VAL A 121 -2.53 8.69 6.10
N GLY A 122 -1.46 8.28 6.76
CA GLY A 122 -1.54 7.60 8.06
C GLY A 122 -2.28 8.44 9.10
N ARG A 123 -2.02 9.74 9.13
CA ARG A 123 -2.72 10.66 10.02
C ARG A 123 -4.19 10.81 9.66
N LEU A 124 -4.52 10.91 8.38
CA LEU A 124 -5.90 10.98 7.90
C LEU A 124 -6.65 9.68 8.17
N TYR A 125 -6.03 8.53 7.91
CA TYR A 125 -6.59 7.20 8.14
C TYR A 125 -6.97 6.99 9.61
N ASN A 126 -6.04 7.24 10.53
CA ASN A 126 -6.25 7.09 11.96
C ASN A 126 -7.30 8.06 12.52
N ASN A 127 -7.59 9.15 11.82
CA ASN A 127 -8.58 10.16 12.20
C ASN A 127 -9.73 10.27 11.19
N SER A 128 -9.94 9.29 10.32
CA SER A 128 -10.91 9.35 9.23
C SER A 128 -12.33 9.66 9.69
N LYS A 129 -12.76 9.11 10.83
CA LYS A 129 -14.06 9.42 11.44
C LYS A 129 -14.17 10.90 11.85
N ARG A 130 -13.10 11.49 12.41
CA ARG A 130 -13.07 12.90 12.82
C ARG A 130 -13.15 13.85 11.64
N PHE A 131 -12.50 13.49 10.53
CA PHE A 131 -12.45 14.30 9.32
C PHE A 131 -13.58 13.99 8.33
N ALA A 132 -14.40 12.95 8.62
CA ALA A 132 -15.46 12.45 7.73
C ALA A 132 -14.95 12.13 6.32
N LEU A 133 -13.73 11.57 6.20
CA LEU A 133 -13.09 11.25 4.93
C LEU A 133 -13.37 9.79 4.52
N SER A 134 -13.72 9.61 3.25
CA SER A 134 -13.74 8.30 2.62
C SER A 134 -12.32 7.83 2.24
N ALA A 135 -12.16 6.53 1.98
CA ALA A 135 -10.90 5.97 1.49
C ALA A 135 -10.49 6.61 0.15
N GLU A 136 -11.45 6.87 -0.73
CA GLU A 136 -11.19 7.51 -2.01
C GLU A 136 -10.71 8.96 -1.84
N GLN A 137 -11.34 9.75 -1.00
CA GLN A 137 -10.90 11.12 -0.73
C GLN A 137 -9.48 11.17 -0.15
N MET A 138 -9.14 10.22 0.74
CA MET A 138 -7.77 10.10 1.25
C MET A 138 -6.78 9.80 0.11
N ALA A 139 -7.14 8.88 -0.79
CA ALA A 139 -6.32 8.53 -1.95
C ALA A 139 -6.16 9.71 -2.92
N ASP A 140 -7.23 10.49 -3.17
CA ASP A 140 -7.20 11.68 -4.01
C ASP A 140 -6.26 12.76 -3.45
N TYR A 141 -6.38 13.06 -2.15
CA TYR A 141 -5.52 14.06 -1.51
C TYR A 141 -4.05 13.64 -1.55
N ALA A 142 -3.77 12.37 -1.25
CA ALA A 142 -2.43 11.84 -1.27
C ALA A 142 -1.80 11.88 -2.66
N THR A 143 -2.51 11.33 -3.65
CA THR A 143 -2.05 11.27 -5.03
C THR A 143 -1.89 12.66 -5.64
N GLY A 144 -2.88 13.53 -5.46
CA GLY A 144 -2.82 14.91 -5.95
C GLY A 144 -1.65 15.69 -5.34
N SER A 145 -1.41 15.54 -4.02
CA SER A 145 -0.29 16.19 -3.35
C SER A 145 1.06 15.69 -3.85
N LEU A 146 1.22 14.37 -4.02
CA LEU A 146 2.45 13.78 -4.56
C LEU A 146 2.71 14.29 -5.97
N MET A 147 1.72 14.20 -6.85
CA MET A 147 1.85 14.59 -8.26
C MET A 147 2.14 16.08 -8.43
N TYR A 148 1.48 16.93 -7.66
CA TYR A 148 1.66 18.38 -7.76
C TYR A 148 2.98 18.84 -7.17
N SER A 149 3.27 18.45 -5.92
CA SER A 149 4.36 19.04 -5.14
C SER A 149 5.72 18.40 -5.37
N PHE A 150 5.75 17.11 -5.76
CA PHE A 150 6.99 16.34 -5.85
C PHE A 150 7.27 15.76 -7.25
N LEU A 151 6.23 15.52 -8.04
CA LEU A 151 6.38 15.04 -9.41
C LEU A 151 6.20 16.16 -10.45
N HIS A 152 5.92 17.38 -9.99
CA HIS A 152 5.75 18.59 -10.81
C HIS A 152 4.77 18.42 -11.98
N CYS A 153 3.74 17.58 -11.78
CA CYS A 153 2.72 17.33 -12.78
C CYS A 153 1.81 18.53 -12.99
N THR A 154 1.37 18.71 -14.21
CA THR A 154 0.36 19.73 -14.55
C THR A 154 -1.01 19.35 -13.97
N GLN A 155 -1.87 20.34 -13.76
CA GLN A 155 -3.24 20.11 -13.30
C GLN A 155 -4.02 19.15 -14.20
N LYS A 156 -3.77 19.18 -15.51
CA LYS A 156 -4.37 18.27 -16.48
C LYS A 156 -3.96 16.81 -16.19
N GLN A 157 -2.66 16.55 -16.07
CA GLN A 157 -2.13 15.22 -15.76
C GLN A 157 -2.67 14.68 -14.43
N ILE A 158 -2.76 15.54 -13.40
CA ILE A 158 -3.34 15.17 -12.10
C ILE A 158 -4.80 14.75 -12.27
N THR A 159 -5.61 15.57 -12.95
CA THR A 159 -7.03 15.28 -13.16
C THR A 159 -7.23 13.98 -13.95
N GLU A 160 -6.47 13.76 -15.01
CA GLU A 160 -6.50 12.52 -15.80
C GLU A 160 -6.13 11.31 -14.94
N SER A 161 -5.06 11.40 -14.16
CA SER A 161 -4.61 10.35 -13.25
C SER A 161 -5.66 10.01 -12.17
N LEU A 162 -6.29 11.01 -11.57
CA LEU A 162 -7.33 10.79 -10.56
C LEU A 162 -8.58 10.13 -11.17
N ASN A 163 -8.97 10.53 -12.38
CA ASN A 163 -10.10 9.93 -13.10
C ASN A 163 -9.81 8.47 -13.51
N ASP A 164 -8.62 8.19 -14.00
CA ASP A 164 -8.22 6.82 -14.34
C ASP A 164 -8.10 5.96 -13.09
N GLY A 165 -7.55 6.50 -12.01
CA GLY A 165 -7.54 5.84 -10.71
C GLY A 165 -8.94 5.51 -10.20
N HIS A 166 -9.94 6.40 -10.43
CA HIS A 166 -11.33 6.12 -10.10
C HIS A 166 -11.88 4.89 -10.85
N LYS A 167 -11.53 4.74 -12.15
CA LYS A 167 -11.92 3.56 -12.94
C LYS A 167 -11.30 2.27 -12.38
N ILE A 168 -10.03 2.34 -11.98
CA ILE A 168 -9.34 1.19 -11.40
C ILE A 168 -10.01 0.78 -10.09
N ILE A 169 -10.22 1.72 -9.15
CA ILE A 169 -10.80 1.39 -7.84
C ILE A 169 -12.24 0.88 -7.94
N ALA A 170 -13.00 1.30 -8.96
CA ALA A 170 -14.33 0.78 -9.23
C ALA A 170 -14.33 -0.70 -9.66
N ALA A 171 -13.21 -1.18 -10.21
CA ALA A 171 -13.03 -2.56 -10.67
C ALA A 171 -12.27 -3.44 -9.66
N VAL A 172 -11.65 -2.87 -8.63
CA VAL A 172 -10.89 -3.61 -7.60
C VAL A 172 -11.82 -4.44 -6.72
N ASP A 173 -11.58 -5.73 -6.65
CA ASP A 173 -12.26 -6.62 -5.71
C ASP A 173 -11.48 -6.78 -4.39
N ILE A 174 -11.87 -5.97 -3.41
CA ILE A 174 -11.26 -5.99 -2.06
C ILE A 174 -11.38 -7.36 -1.39
N LYS A 175 -12.45 -8.12 -1.66
CA LYS A 175 -12.64 -9.45 -1.07
C LYS A 175 -11.66 -10.46 -1.64
N SER A 176 -11.44 -10.41 -2.96
CA SER A 176 -10.46 -11.26 -3.63
C SER A 176 -9.05 -10.98 -3.09
N ILE A 177 -8.68 -9.71 -2.99
CA ILE A 177 -7.37 -9.31 -2.43
C ILE A 177 -7.21 -9.78 -0.98
N HIS A 178 -8.24 -9.60 -0.15
CA HIS A 178 -8.22 -10.06 1.23
C HIS A 178 -8.04 -11.59 1.30
N HIS A 179 -8.77 -12.34 0.48
CA HIS A 179 -8.65 -13.80 0.40
C HIS A 179 -7.25 -14.25 -0.03
N GLU A 180 -6.65 -13.60 -1.02
CA GLU A 180 -5.27 -13.88 -1.43
C GLU A 180 -4.28 -13.63 -0.29
N ILE A 181 -4.46 -12.53 0.47
CA ILE A 181 -3.62 -12.23 1.64
C ILE A 181 -3.80 -13.31 2.71
N ASP A 182 -5.03 -13.74 3.01
CA ASP A 182 -5.30 -14.78 4.00
C ASP A 182 -4.70 -16.14 3.60
N THR A 183 -4.80 -16.54 2.33
CA THR A 183 -4.24 -17.80 1.83
C THR A 183 -2.72 -17.85 1.95
N MET A 184 -2.02 -16.73 1.73
CA MET A 184 -0.56 -16.67 1.93
C MET A 184 -0.14 -17.02 3.37
N PHE A 185 -0.98 -16.71 4.35
CA PHE A 185 -0.71 -17.08 5.76
C PHE A 185 -1.11 -18.52 6.08
N ASP A 186 -1.96 -19.14 5.28
CA ASP A 186 -2.38 -20.54 5.45
C ASP A 186 -1.44 -21.53 4.76
N GLU A 187 -0.86 -21.21 3.60
CA GLU A 187 0.13 -22.05 2.89
C GLU A 187 1.43 -22.25 3.70
N GLY A 188 1.77 -21.33 4.60
CA GLY A 188 2.86 -21.52 5.55
C GLY A 188 2.65 -22.67 6.55
N LYS A 189 1.46 -23.28 6.61
CA LYS A 189 1.15 -24.41 7.48
C LYS A 189 1.57 -25.76 6.89
N ASP A 190 1.62 -25.88 5.56
CA ASP A 190 1.86 -27.14 4.86
C ASP A 190 3.36 -27.48 4.67
N ILE A 191 4.27 -26.58 5.08
CA ILE A 191 5.72 -26.79 5.00
C ILE A 191 6.27 -27.50 6.25
N VAL A 192 5.43 -27.86 7.21
CA VAL A 192 5.81 -28.54 8.45
C VAL A 192 5.13 -29.91 8.54
N CYS A 193 5.58 -30.84 7.70
CA CYS A 193 5.44 -32.28 7.88
C CYS A 193 6.78 -32.95 7.69
#